data_d23fe8b008bb387ca86fd070ec236272
#
_entry.id   d23fe8b008bb387ca86fd070ec236272
#
_cell.length_a   1.000
_cell.length_b   1.000
_cell.length_c   1.000
_cell.angle_alpha   90.00
_cell.angle_beta   90.00
_cell.angle_gamma   90.00
#
_symmetry.space_group_name_H-M   'P 1'
#
loop_
_entity.id
_entity.type
_entity.pdbx_description
1 polymer ?
#
loop_
_entity_poly.entity_id
_entity_poly.type
_entity_poly.pdbx_seq_one_letter_code
_entity_poly.pdbx_strand_id
1 'polypeptide(L)' 'MRIEVRYQTPYNACDWRSQWFATKEEAESMVDFYRSCGSPAHIAPSSLAQFDR' A
#
# COMPACT_ATOMS: atom_id res chain seq x y z
N MET A 1 1.49 -4.37 -15.16
CA MET A 1 1.36 -4.88 -13.80
C MET A 1 0.89 -3.77 -12.88
N ARG A 2 -0.10 -4.04 -12.07
CA ARG A 2 -0.60 -3.05 -11.10
C ARG A 2 -0.43 -3.60 -9.70
N ILE A 3 0.04 -2.73 -8.81
CA ILE A 3 0.30 -3.10 -7.43
C ILE A 3 -0.60 -2.29 -6.54
N GLU A 4 -1.43 -2.97 -5.76
CA GLU A 4 -2.38 -2.33 -4.85
C GLU A 4 -1.73 -2.11 -3.49
N VAL A 5 -1.76 -0.86 -3.03
CA VAL A 5 -1.37 -0.50 -1.68
C VAL A 5 -2.62 -0.16 -0.90
N ARG A 6 -2.82 -0.83 0.22
CA ARG A 6 -3.95 -0.56 1.13
C ARG A 6 -3.44 0.22 2.33
N TYR A 7 -4.17 1.27 2.68
CA TYR A 7 -3.77 2.15 3.77
C TYR A 7 -4.99 2.71 4.49
N GLN A 8 -4.79 3.12 5.74
CA GLN A 8 -5.80 3.83 6.52
C GLN A 8 -5.39 5.28 6.63
N THR A 9 -6.38 6.17 6.56
CA THR A 9 -6.12 7.59 6.78
C THR A 9 -6.09 7.89 8.28
N PRO A 10 -5.30 8.88 8.73
CA PRO A 10 -5.26 9.26 10.15
C PRO A 10 -6.61 9.73 10.69
N TYR A 11 -7.44 10.28 9.81
CA TYR A 11 -8.73 10.83 10.18
C TYR A 11 -9.82 9.78 10.31
N ASN A 12 -9.60 8.62 9.71
CA ASN A 12 -10.64 7.60 9.61
C ASN A 12 -10.00 6.23 9.70
N ALA A 13 -9.60 5.86 10.92
CA ALA A 13 -8.83 4.65 11.16
C ALA A 13 -9.60 3.36 10.79
N CYS A 14 -10.91 3.44 10.63
CA CYS A 14 -11.73 2.29 10.25
C CYS A 14 -11.91 2.17 8.74
N ASP A 15 -11.42 3.12 7.98
CA ASP A 15 -11.65 3.19 6.54
C ASP A 15 -10.37 2.88 5.77
N TRP A 16 -10.31 1.67 5.21
CA TRP A 16 -9.18 1.27 4.36
C TRP A 16 -9.39 1.78 2.95
N ARG A 17 -8.36 2.39 2.40
CA ARG A 17 -8.35 2.87 1.03
C ARG A 17 -7.30 2.13 0.24
N SER A 18 -7.46 2.13 -1.08
CA SER A 18 -6.51 1.49 -1.99
C SER A 18 -5.95 2.50 -2.97
N GLN A 19 -4.68 2.34 -3.30
CA GLN A 19 -4.03 3.11 -4.33
C GLN A 19 -3.20 2.17 -5.20
N TRP A 20 -3.19 2.42 -6.52
CA TRP A 20 -2.54 1.54 -7.47
C TRP A 20 -1.27 2.17 -8.01
N PHE A 21 -0.25 1.36 -8.16
CA PHE A 21 1.06 1.79 -8.66
C PHE A 21 1.52 0.88 -9.79
N ALA A 22 2.38 1.42 -10.67
CA ALA A 22 2.90 0.68 -11.79
C ALA A 22 4.10 -0.19 -11.40
N THR A 23 4.86 0.21 -10.39
CA THR A 23 6.06 -0.50 -9.99
C THR A 23 6.06 -0.80 -8.50
N LYS A 24 6.78 -1.87 -8.13
CA LYS A 24 6.95 -2.26 -6.75
C LYS A 24 7.67 -1.17 -5.94
N GLU A 25 8.65 -0.52 -6.54
CA GLU A 25 9.42 0.52 -5.86
C GLU A 25 8.53 1.69 -5.45
N GLU A 26 7.64 2.11 -6.34
CA GLU A 26 6.69 3.17 -6.02
C GLU A 26 5.76 2.75 -4.88
N ALA A 27 5.26 1.51 -4.95
CA ALA A 27 4.37 1.00 -3.92
C ALA A 27 5.05 0.95 -2.56
N GLU A 28 6.28 0.46 -2.50
CA GLU A 28 7.03 0.39 -1.25
C GLU A 28 7.33 1.78 -0.69
N SER A 29 7.67 2.73 -1.56
CA SER A 29 7.90 4.11 -1.14
C SER A 29 6.67 4.71 -0.49
N MET A 30 5.49 4.46 -1.05
CA MET A 30 4.25 4.98 -0.47
C MET A 30 3.90 4.29 0.84
N VAL A 31 4.15 2.99 0.96
CA VAL A 31 3.95 2.29 2.23
C VAL A 31 4.83 2.90 3.31
N ASP A 32 6.10 3.15 3.01
CA ASP A 32 7.02 3.78 3.96
C ASP A 32 6.55 5.18 4.34
N PHE A 33 6.09 5.94 3.37
CA PHE A 33 5.60 7.29 3.60
C PHE A 33 4.41 7.27 4.57
N TYR A 34 3.42 6.41 4.31
CA TYR A 34 2.25 6.33 5.18
C TYR A 34 2.62 5.87 6.58
N ARG A 35 3.52 4.90 6.71
CA ARG A 35 3.98 4.45 8.01
C ARG A 35 4.70 5.55 8.78
N SER A 36 5.49 6.35 8.08
CA SER A 36 6.16 7.50 8.70
C SER A 36 5.16 8.54 9.22
N CYS A 37 4.01 8.64 8.56
CA CYS A 37 2.94 9.53 9.00
C CYS A 37 2.07 8.93 10.09
N GLY A 38 2.35 7.71 10.52
CA GLY A 38 1.58 7.03 11.54
C GLY A 38 0.35 6.31 11.01
N SER A 39 0.23 6.12 9.71
CA SER A 39 -0.91 5.44 9.09
C SER A 39 -0.53 3.99 8.76
N PRO A 40 -1.34 3.01 9.17
CA PRO A 40 -1.10 1.63 8.75
C PRO A 40 -1.19 1.50 7.23
N ALA A 41 -0.23 0.81 6.64
CA ALA A 41 -0.20 0.61 5.20
C ALA A 41 0.51 -0.70 4.87
N HIS A 42 0.09 -1.33 3.78
CA HIS A 42 0.74 -2.56 3.30
C HIS A 42 0.40 -2.79 1.84
N ILE A 43 1.21 -3.59 1.17
CA ILE A 43 0.91 -4.05 -0.18
C ILE A 43 -0.11 -5.18 -0.08
N ALA A 44 -1.17 -5.12 -0.88
CA ALA A 44 -2.23 -6.14 -0.83
C ALA A 44 -1.67 -7.53 -1.16
N PRO A 45 -2.13 -8.58 -0.46
CA PRO A 45 -1.62 -9.94 -0.70
C PRO A 45 -1.78 -10.41 -2.14
N SER A 46 -2.84 -9.99 -2.82
CA SER A 46 -3.04 -10.34 -4.22
C SER A 46 -1.96 -9.76 -5.13
N SER A 47 -1.43 -8.59 -4.77
CA SER A 47 -0.32 -7.98 -5.50
C SER A 47 1.00 -8.65 -5.16
N LEU A 48 1.20 -9.06 -3.90
CA LEU A 48 2.41 -9.76 -3.49
C LEU A 48 2.59 -11.08 -4.25
N ALA A 49 1.51 -11.76 -4.56
CA ALA A 49 1.57 -13.01 -5.31
C ALA A 49 2.21 -12.84 -6.70
N GLN A 50 2.20 -11.63 -7.24
CA GLN A 50 2.81 -11.35 -8.54
C GLN A 50 4.33 -11.32 -8.47
N PHE A 51 4.91 -11.19 -7.29
CA PHE A 51 6.35 -11.10 -7.11
C PHE A 51 7.00 -12.45 -6.80
N ASP A 52 6.21 -13.46 -6.51
CA ASP A 52 6.67 -14.78 -6.10
C ASP A 52 6.92 -15.71 -7.29
N ARG A 53 7.39 -15.18 -8.39
CA ARG A 53 7.66 -16.00 -9.57
C ARG A 53 9.10 -15.90 -10.02
#